data_e4b44b812f0530eaecde27804c170aa0
#
_entry.id   e4b44b812f0530eaecde27804c170aa0
#
_cell.length_a   1.000
_cell.length_b   1.000
_cell.length_c   1.000
_cell.angle_alpha   90.00
_cell.angle_beta   90.00
_cell.angle_gamma   90.00
#
_symmetry.space_group_name_H-M   'P 1'
#
loop_
_entity.id
_entity.type
_entity.pdbx_description
1 polymer ?
#
loop_
_entity_poly.entity_id
_entity_poly.type
_entity_poly.pdbx_seq_one_letter_code
_entity_poly.pdbx_strand_id
1 'polypeptide(L)'
;MRQAFLLLGFWCALASSTFAQYDKPEQPAGASQTAKPDFSMTASYIEACSCDMFCPCYFNNHSTMHGDKQFCRANLVLKVDTGYYKSVKLDGAKVWVSTDLGSNWSTGKDSWVVMTFDPSDTPDQKAALSDILGQLYPFKWEKAATDTAAFSWHVDETTGEAHAKMNNGKGEVVLERVAGTNPQQEIVVPNLKYWQAQSNNGFRMWKTKVENYSGQGHEFEYRGTNGFLITITFSGNATPHPAD
;
A
#
# COMPACT_ATOMS: atom_id res chain seq x y z
N MET A 1 40.14 90.08 -18.60
CA MET A 1 39.67 88.75 -18.92
C MET A 1 38.66 88.33 -17.86
N ARG A 2 37.36 88.41 -18.16
CA ARG A 2 36.25 88.09 -17.24
C ARG A 2 35.48 86.96 -17.84
N GLN A 3 35.49 85.83 -17.18
CA GLN A 3 34.67 84.70 -17.50
C GLN A 3 33.33 84.79 -16.75
N ALA A 4 32.24 84.76 -17.53
CA ALA A 4 30.89 84.71 -17.00
C ALA A 4 30.47 83.26 -16.79
N PHE A 5 30.02 82.93 -15.58
CA PHE A 5 29.42 81.64 -15.23
C PHE A 5 27.90 81.77 -15.44
N LEU A 6 27.37 80.96 -16.39
CA LEU A 6 25.94 80.70 -16.55
C LEU A 6 25.50 79.62 -15.58
N LEU A 7 24.57 79.93 -14.68
CA LEU A 7 23.87 78.97 -13.82
C LEU A 7 22.63 78.49 -14.58
N LEU A 8 22.66 77.21 -14.95
CA LEU A 8 21.47 76.48 -15.44
C LEU A 8 20.73 75.92 -14.22
N GLY A 9 19.54 76.41 -13.97
CA GLY A 9 18.66 75.89 -12.96
C GLY A 9 18.02 74.60 -13.42
N PHE A 10 18.21 73.50 -12.65
CA PHE A 10 17.59 72.20 -12.88
C PHE A 10 16.29 72.18 -12.08
N TRP A 11 15.18 72.20 -12.79
CA TRP A 11 13.85 72.07 -12.21
C TRP A 11 13.53 70.52 -12.04
N CYS A 12 13.61 70.06 -10.79
CA CYS A 12 13.24 68.70 -10.41
C CYS A 12 11.71 68.61 -10.33
N ALA A 13 11.11 68.01 -11.31
CA ALA A 13 9.70 67.58 -11.26
C ALA A 13 9.57 66.38 -10.35
N LEU A 14 8.95 66.55 -9.16
CA LEU A 14 8.55 65.45 -8.29
C LEU A 14 7.41 64.69 -8.92
N ALA A 15 7.72 63.57 -9.53
CA ALA A 15 6.71 62.60 -9.94
C ALA A 15 6.24 61.82 -8.71
N SER A 16 5.00 62.08 -8.27
CA SER A 16 4.33 61.31 -7.23
C SER A 16 3.97 59.93 -7.80
N SER A 17 4.77 58.94 -7.47
CA SER A 17 4.41 57.52 -7.76
C SER A 17 3.31 57.07 -6.81
N THR A 18 2.10 57.02 -7.30
CA THR A 18 1.00 56.28 -6.65
C THR A 18 1.32 54.78 -6.68
N PHE A 19 1.74 54.23 -5.53
CA PHE A 19 1.81 52.79 -5.38
C PHE A 19 0.38 52.26 -5.45
N ALA A 20 0.06 51.55 -6.53
CA ALA A 20 -1.14 50.72 -6.58
C ALA A 20 -1.02 49.67 -5.47
N GLN A 21 -1.87 49.77 -4.48
CA GLN A 21 -2.04 48.72 -3.49
C GLN A 21 -2.50 47.47 -4.23
N TYR A 22 -1.63 46.43 -4.25
CA TYR A 22 -1.98 45.12 -4.76
C TYR A 22 -2.90 44.51 -3.71
N ASP A 23 -4.20 44.51 -3.99
CA ASP A 23 -5.17 43.76 -3.19
C ASP A 23 -4.83 42.28 -3.32
N LYS A 24 -4.33 41.72 -2.23
CA LYS A 24 -4.13 40.28 -2.09
C LYS A 24 -5.48 39.61 -2.38
N PRO A 25 -5.57 38.67 -3.33
CA PRO A 25 -6.83 37.97 -3.57
C PRO A 25 -7.30 37.36 -2.26
N GLU A 26 -8.50 37.71 -1.85
CA GLU A 26 -9.18 37.14 -0.69
C GLU A 26 -9.24 35.63 -0.91
N GLN A 27 -8.53 34.90 -0.04
CA GLN A 27 -8.54 33.44 -0.01
C GLN A 27 -9.99 33.05 0.28
N PRO A 28 -10.66 32.24 -0.55
CA PRO A 28 -12.04 31.88 -0.31
C PRO A 28 -12.15 31.27 1.08
N ALA A 29 -12.89 31.94 1.96
CA ALA A 29 -13.28 31.45 3.26
C ALA A 29 -14.15 30.21 3.03
N GLY A 30 -13.62 29.03 3.28
CA GLY A 30 -14.34 27.76 3.10
C GLY A 30 -13.45 26.63 2.61
N ALA A 31 -12.24 26.46 3.16
CA ALA A 31 -11.69 25.11 3.19
C ALA A 31 -12.63 24.28 4.03
N SER A 32 -13.55 23.58 3.36
CA SER A 32 -14.35 22.52 3.99
C SER A 32 -13.36 21.65 4.77
N GLN A 33 -13.48 21.64 6.10
CA GLN A 33 -12.77 20.67 6.91
C GLN A 33 -13.27 19.33 6.38
N THR A 34 -12.43 18.64 5.61
CA THR A 34 -12.74 17.27 5.16
C THR A 34 -13.02 16.47 6.42
N ALA A 35 -14.25 15.97 6.54
CA ALA A 35 -14.65 15.18 7.69
C ALA A 35 -13.60 14.09 7.90
N LYS A 36 -13.27 13.81 9.19
CA LYS A 36 -12.34 12.73 9.51
C LYS A 36 -12.83 11.45 8.86
N PRO A 37 -12.01 10.69 8.13
CA PRO A 37 -12.44 9.43 7.54
C PRO A 37 -12.90 8.45 8.64
N ASP A 38 -13.83 7.56 8.31
CA ASP A 38 -14.33 6.55 9.24
C ASP A 38 -13.25 5.55 9.62
N PHE A 39 -12.30 5.32 8.73
CA PHE A 39 -11.13 4.51 9.04
C PHE A 39 -9.83 5.12 8.48
N SER A 40 -8.73 4.76 9.12
CA SER A 40 -7.38 4.96 8.62
C SER A 40 -6.52 3.81 9.12
N MET A 41 -5.67 3.27 8.23
CA MET A 41 -4.80 2.15 8.53
C MET A 41 -3.44 2.37 7.88
N THR A 42 -2.39 2.24 8.67
CA THR A 42 -1.02 2.02 8.18
C THR A 42 -0.65 0.58 8.48
N ALA A 43 -0.31 -0.18 7.45
CA ALA A 43 -0.03 -1.61 7.58
C ALA A 43 1.23 -1.99 6.80
N SER A 44 2.02 -2.87 7.40
CA SER A 44 3.22 -3.47 6.82
C SER A 44 2.91 -4.87 6.30
N TYR A 45 3.40 -5.17 5.10
CA TYR A 45 3.16 -6.41 4.38
C TYR A 45 4.45 -7.17 4.12
N ILE A 46 4.37 -8.49 4.27
CA ILE A 46 5.25 -9.48 3.64
C ILE A 46 4.42 -10.10 2.53
N GLU A 47 4.79 -9.87 1.27
CA GLU A 47 4.05 -10.40 0.12
C GLU A 47 4.94 -11.25 -0.76
N ALA A 48 4.46 -12.47 -1.05
CA ALA A 48 5.07 -13.42 -1.97
C ALA A 48 4.06 -13.81 -3.04
N CYS A 49 4.51 -14.04 -4.26
CA CYS A 49 3.63 -14.44 -5.34
C CYS A 49 4.29 -15.37 -6.36
N SER A 50 3.46 -16.10 -7.09
CA SER A 50 3.85 -17.14 -8.05
C SER A 50 4.69 -16.66 -9.24
N CYS A 51 4.63 -15.38 -9.56
CA CYS A 51 5.31 -14.83 -10.74
C CYS A 51 6.82 -14.74 -10.56
N ASP A 52 7.57 -14.81 -11.67
CA ASP A 52 8.99 -14.47 -11.66
C ASP A 52 9.21 -12.99 -11.32
N MET A 53 10.41 -12.67 -10.87
CA MET A 53 10.84 -11.28 -10.70
C MET A 53 11.12 -10.66 -12.09
N PHE A 54 10.73 -9.51 -12.38
CA PHE A 54 9.77 -8.55 -11.90
C PHE A 54 8.40 -8.86 -12.48
N CYS A 55 7.41 -9.07 -11.63
CA CYS A 55 6.09 -9.41 -12.09
C CYS A 55 5.48 -8.30 -12.96
N PRO A 56 4.83 -8.62 -14.10
CA PRO A 56 4.15 -7.61 -14.91
C PRO A 56 3.03 -6.90 -14.15
N CYS A 57 2.51 -7.49 -13.06
CA CYS A 57 1.46 -6.91 -12.21
C CYS A 57 1.81 -5.56 -11.59
N TYR A 58 3.08 -5.21 -11.48
CA TYR A 58 3.49 -3.86 -11.05
C TYR A 58 3.03 -2.75 -12.01
N PHE A 59 2.81 -3.09 -13.27
CA PHE A 59 2.51 -2.13 -14.34
C PHE A 59 1.25 -2.47 -15.14
N ASN A 60 0.69 -3.66 -14.96
CA ASN A 60 -0.43 -4.20 -15.74
C ASN A 60 -1.46 -4.88 -14.83
N ASN A 61 -2.65 -5.14 -15.38
CA ASN A 61 -3.72 -5.86 -14.70
C ASN A 61 -3.76 -7.34 -15.09
N HIS A 62 -2.61 -7.95 -15.32
CA HIS A 62 -2.49 -9.36 -15.68
C HIS A 62 -1.24 -10.00 -15.08
N SER A 63 -1.32 -11.30 -14.86
CA SER A 63 -0.21 -12.12 -14.39
C SER A 63 0.73 -12.53 -15.54
N THR A 64 1.88 -13.09 -15.19
CA THR A 64 2.76 -13.75 -16.15
C THR A 64 2.24 -15.13 -16.55
N MET A 65 2.82 -15.70 -17.58
CA MET A 65 2.57 -17.11 -17.97
C MET A 65 3.38 -18.05 -17.09
N HIS A 66 2.76 -19.14 -16.68
CA HIS A 66 3.38 -20.27 -15.98
C HIS A 66 3.24 -21.52 -16.86
N GLY A 67 4.14 -21.68 -17.81
CA GLY A 67 3.99 -22.66 -18.90
C GLY A 67 2.85 -22.27 -19.83
N ASP A 68 1.86 -23.13 -19.95
CA ASP A 68 0.62 -22.94 -20.75
C ASP A 68 -0.52 -22.29 -19.98
N LYS A 69 -0.33 -22.00 -18.68
CA LYS A 69 -1.33 -21.42 -17.79
C LYS A 69 -0.97 -19.98 -17.38
N GLN A 70 -2.00 -19.20 -17.13
CA GLN A 70 -1.85 -17.84 -16.62
C GLN A 70 -2.67 -17.70 -15.33
N PHE A 71 -1.99 -17.40 -14.23
CA PHE A 71 -2.60 -17.19 -12.91
C PHE A 71 -1.71 -16.31 -12.04
N CYS A 72 -2.25 -15.79 -10.94
CA CYS A 72 -1.51 -15.00 -9.95
C CYS A 72 -1.89 -15.49 -8.56
N ARG A 73 -1.14 -16.44 -8.03
CA ARG A 73 -1.29 -16.91 -6.66
C ARG A 73 -0.34 -16.16 -5.76
N ALA A 74 -0.83 -15.79 -4.61
CA ALA A 74 -0.06 -14.98 -3.67
C ALA A 74 -0.47 -15.23 -2.21
N ASN A 75 0.49 -14.99 -1.32
CA ASN A 75 0.27 -14.77 0.10
C ASN A 75 0.64 -13.34 0.45
N LEU A 76 -0.31 -12.60 1.00
CA LEU A 76 -0.14 -11.26 1.52
C LEU A 76 -0.33 -11.33 3.04
N VAL A 77 0.76 -11.17 3.79
CA VAL A 77 0.71 -11.27 5.25
C VAL A 77 0.88 -9.88 5.82
N LEU A 78 -0.22 -9.30 6.27
CA LEU A 78 -0.23 -7.93 6.79
C LEU A 78 -0.33 -7.89 8.32
N LYS A 79 0.33 -6.88 8.87
CA LYS A 79 0.21 -6.45 10.26
C LYS A 79 -0.12 -4.96 10.27
N VAL A 80 -1.18 -4.59 10.98
CA VAL A 80 -1.53 -3.19 11.18
C VAL A 80 -0.54 -2.58 12.19
N ASP A 81 0.21 -1.58 11.75
CA ASP A 81 1.14 -0.84 12.61
C ASP A 81 0.38 0.18 13.46
N THR A 82 -0.50 0.94 12.82
CA THR A 82 -1.44 1.85 13.49
C THR A 82 -2.73 1.95 12.69
N GLY A 83 -3.87 2.05 13.36
CA GLY A 83 -5.12 2.22 12.65
C GLY A 83 -6.36 2.24 13.53
N TYR A 84 -7.43 2.69 12.92
CA TYR A 84 -8.77 2.66 13.52
C TYR A 84 -9.84 2.45 12.42
N TYR A 85 -10.96 1.91 12.84
CA TYR A 85 -12.19 1.80 12.06
C TYR A 85 -13.35 2.23 12.95
N LYS A 86 -13.96 3.42 12.70
CA LYS A 86 -14.89 4.07 13.62
C LYS A 86 -14.27 4.17 15.03
N SER A 87 -14.84 3.47 16.02
CA SER A 87 -14.33 3.38 17.40
C SER A 87 -13.39 2.19 17.65
N VAL A 88 -13.22 1.30 16.68
CA VAL A 88 -12.40 0.10 16.83
C VAL A 88 -10.94 0.43 16.56
N LYS A 89 -10.05 0.14 17.53
CA LYS A 89 -8.62 0.25 17.37
C LYS A 89 -8.09 -0.97 16.62
N LEU A 90 -7.23 -0.77 15.61
CA LEU A 90 -6.70 -1.83 14.76
C LEU A 90 -5.21 -2.14 15.00
N ASP A 91 -4.52 -1.36 15.84
CA ASP A 91 -3.08 -1.54 16.10
C ASP A 91 -2.75 -2.97 16.49
N GLY A 92 -1.81 -3.59 15.80
CA GLY A 92 -1.35 -4.95 16.04
C GLY A 92 -2.21 -6.06 15.44
N ALA A 93 -3.40 -5.75 14.91
CA ALA A 93 -4.24 -6.73 14.22
C ALA A 93 -3.53 -7.29 12.98
N LYS A 94 -3.78 -8.57 12.65
CA LYS A 94 -3.05 -9.28 11.60
C LYS A 94 -3.99 -10.09 10.72
N VAL A 95 -3.77 -10.03 9.41
CA VAL A 95 -4.49 -10.86 8.43
C VAL A 95 -3.51 -11.50 7.46
N TRP A 96 -3.74 -12.76 7.18
CA TRP A 96 -3.08 -13.49 6.09
C TRP A 96 -4.07 -13.66 4.96
N VAL A 97 -3.80 -13.08 3.81
CA VAL A 97 -4.61 -13.22 2.60
C VAL A 97 -3.91 -14.18 1.64
N SER A 98 -4.53 -15.32 1.36
CA SER A 98 -4.09 -16.22 0.29
C SER A 98 -5.06 -16.12 -0.87
N THR A 99 -4.56 -16.01 -2.10
CA THR A 99 -5.40 -15.66 -3.24
C THR A 99 -4.90 -16.23 -4.57
N ASP A 100 -5.79 -16.30 -5.55
CA ASP A 100 -5.47 -16.39 -6.98
C ASP A 100 -6.28 -15.34 -7.74
N LEU A 101 -5.60 -14.30 -8.22
CA LEU A 101 -6.21 -13.24 -9.03
C LEU A 101 -6.55 -13.71 -10.47
N GLY A 102 -6.21 -14.96 -10.82
CA GLY A 102 -6.41 -15.47 -12.18
C GLY A 102 -5.44 -14.85 -13.19
N SER A 103 -5.87 -14.75 -14.43
CA SER A 103 -5.05 -14.29 -15.55
C SER A 103 -5.09 -12.77 -15.74
N ASN A 104 -6.27 -12.16 -15.56
CA ASN A 104 -6.49 -10.73 -15.81
C ASN A 104 -7.60 -10.21 -14.91
N TRP A 105 -7.24 -9.30 -14.02
CA TRP A 105 -8.15 -8.68 -13.05
C TRP A 105 -8.67 -7.30 -13.46
N SER A 106 -8.43 -6.87 -14.71
CA SER A 106 -9.00 -5.60 -15.22
C SER A 106 -10.53 -5.61 -15.26
N THR A 107 -11.15 -6.80 -15.29
CA THR A 107 -12.60 -6.97 -15.26
C THR A 107 -13.18 -6.87 -13.84
N GLY A 108 -12.34 -6.86 -12.81
CA GLY A 108 -12.73 -6.91 -11.39
C GLY A 108 -13.33 -8.25 -10.97
N LYS A 109 -13.07 -9.32 -11.72
CA LYS A 109 -13.49 -10.69 -11.39
C LYS A 109 -12.25 -11.55 -11.18
N ASP A 110 -12.14 -12.13 -9.99
CA ASP A 110 -10.97 -12.89 -9.56
C ASP A 110 -11.37 -14.26 -9.02
N SER A 111 -10.44 -15.22 -9.08
CA SER A 111 -10.76 -16.62 -8.85
C SER A 111 -11.15 -16.91 -7.41
N TRP A 112 -10.23 -16.67 -6.46
CA TRP A 112 -10.53 -16.95 -5.06
C TRP A 112 -9.66 -16.16 -4.08
N VAL A 113 -10.20 -15.98 -2.88
CA VAL A 113 -9.51 -15.41 -1.74
C VAL A 113 -9.85 -16.16 -0.45
N VAL A 114 -8.86 -16.34 0.41
CA VAL A 114 -9.02 -16.80 1.79
C VAL A 114 -8.37 -15.79 2.72
N MET A 115 -9.15 -15.20 3.61
CA MET A 115 -8.64 -14.32 4.67
C MET A 115 -8.55 -15.11 5.97
N THR A 116 -7.33 -15.34 6.44
CA THR A 116 -7.06 -16.00 7.72
C THR A 116 -6.73 -14.94 8.75
N PHE A 117 -7.57 -14.80 9.78
CA PHE A 117 -7.39 -13.84 10.87
C PHE A 117 -6.61 -14.47 12.02
N ASP A 118 -5.78 -13.68 12.69
CA ASP A 118 -5.15 -14.10 13.93
C ASP A 118 -6.22 -14.27 15.03
N PRO A 119 -6.15 -15.33 15.87
CA PRO A 119 -7.13 -15.52 16.95
C PRO A 119 -7.07 -14.44 18.04
N SER A 120 -6.01 -13.63 18.10
CA SER A 120 -5.93 -12.46 18.99
C SER A 120 -6.77 -11.28 18.50
N ASP A 121 -7.17 -11.25 17.24
CA ASP A 121 -8.03 -10.19 16.70
C ASP A 121 -9.46 -10.37 17.22
N THR A 122 -10.04 -9.28 17.73
CA THR A 122 -11.45 -9.28 18.18
C THR A 122 -12.41 -9.45 17.00
N PRO A 123 -13.66 -9.87 17.23
CA PRO A 123 -14.67 -9.92 16.17
C PRO A 123 -14.86 -8.58 15.43
N ASP A 124 -14.81 -7.45 16.16
CA ASP A 124 -14.94 -6.12 15.57
C ASP A 124 -13.73 -5.76 14.70
N GLN A 125 -12.51 -6.14 15.11
CA GLN A 125 -11.32 -5.96 14.30
C GLN A 125 -11.37 -6.80 13.02
N LYS A 126 -11.84 -8.04 13.09
CA LYS A 126 -12.01 -8.92 11.92
C LYS A 126 -13.03 -8.34 10.93
N ALA A 127 -14.16 -7.85 11.42
CA ALA A 127 -15.18 -7.20 10.59
C ALA A 127 -14.63 -5.92 9.94
N ALA A 128 -13.96 -5.07 10.71
CA ALA A 128 -13.32 -3.85 10.23
C ALA A 128 -12.27 -4.13 9.15
N LEU A 129 -11.38 -5.10 9.38
CA LEU A 129 -10.35 -5.48 8.41
C LEU A 129 -10.96 -6.09 7.14
N SER A 130 -12.04 -6.85 7.26
CA SER A 130 -12.76 -7.37 6.08
C SER A 130 -13.31 -6.25 5.21
N ASP A 131 -13.91 -5.20 5.80
CA ASP A 131 -14.41 -4.04 5.06
C ASP A 131 -13.27 -3.23 4.44
N ILE A 132 -12.21 -2.93 5.20
CA ILE A 132 -11.03 -2.20 4.71
C ILE A 132 -10.38 -2.93 3.54
N LEU A 133 -10.15 -4.24 3.67
CA LEU A 133 -9.51 -5.04 2.63
C LEU A 133 -10.41 -5.20 1.39
N GLY A 134 -11.72 -5.29 1.56
CA GLY A 134 -12.68 -5.27 0.45
C GLY A 134 -12.64 -3.96 -0.35
N GLN A 135 -12.37 -2.83 0.31
CA GLN A 135 -12.21 -1.54 -0.36
C GLN A 135 -10.80 -1.37 -0.96
N LEU A 136 -9.77 -1.90 -0.29
CA LEU A 136 -8.38 -1.88 -0.79
C LEU A 136 -8.23 -2.73 -2.06
N TYR A 137 -8.90 -3.89 -2.09
CA TYR A 137 -8.92 -4.86 -3.19
C TYR A 137 -10.35 -5.01 -3.73
N PRO A 138 -10.84 -4.09 -4.56
CA PRO A 138 -12.26 -4.01 -4.95
C PRO A 138 -12.63 -5.06 -6.01
N PHE A 139 -12.41 -6.33 -5.69
CA PHE A 139 -12.65 -7.46 -6.57
C PHE A 139 -13.96 -8.18 -6.24
N LYS A 140 -14.53 -8.80 -7.27
CA LYS A 140 -15.64 -9.75 -7.13
C LYS A 140 -15.08 -11.17 -7.22
N TRP A 141 -14.83 -11.75 -6.07
CA TRP A 141 -14.29 -13.08 -5.95
C TRP A 141 -15.31 -14.14 -6.36
N GLU A 142 -14.89 -15.10 -7.21
CA GLU A 142 -15.72 -16.28 -7.51
C GLU A 142 -15.90 -17.16 -6.27
N LYS A 143 -14.86 -17.23 -5.43
CA LYS A 143 -14.89 -17.91 -4.14
C LYS A 143 -14.19 -17.03 -3.10
N ALA A 144 -14.86 -16.80 -2.00
CA ALA A 144 -14.31 -16.11 -0.84
C ALA A 144 -14.55 -16.95 0.42
N ALA A 145 -13.52 -17.08 1.25
CA ALA A 145 -13.61 -17.80 2.52
C ALA A 145 -12.83 -17.08 3.61
N THR A 146 -13.18 -17.36 4.85
CA THR A 146 -12.42 -16.92 6.02
C THR A 146 -11.94 -18.13 6.80
N ASP A 147 -10.79 -17.99 7.46
CA ASP A 147 -10.21 -18.98 8.38
C ASP A 147 -9.66 -18.26 9.63
N THR A 148 -9.24 -19.03 10.62
CA THR A 148 -8.59 -18.51 11.82
C THR A 148 -7.38 -19.38 12.13
N ALA A 149 -6.22 -18.74 12.22
CA ALA A 149 -4.97 -19.39 12.65
C ALA A 149 -4.03 -18.34 13.25
N ALA A 150 -3.35 -18.70 14.33
CA ALA A 150 -2.22 -17.90 14.82
C ALA A 150 -1.05 -18.00 13.84
N PHE A 151 -0.39 -16.87 13.59
CA PHE A 151 0.80 -16.85 12.74
C PHE A 151 1.82 -15.81 13.24
N SER A 152 3.10 -16.13 13.00
CA SER A 152 4.20 -15.21 13.21
C SER A 152 4.31 -14.22 12.04
N TRP A 153 4.83 -13.04 12.33
CA TRP A 153 5.20 -12.02 11.36
C TRP A 153 6.49 -11.35 11.83
N HIS A 154 7.56 -11.47 11.07
CA HIS A 154 8.87 -10.96 11.46
C HIS A 154 9.65 -10.49 10.23
N VAL A 155 10.33 -9.35 10.36
CA VAL A 155 11.30 -8.85 9.39
C VAL A 155 12.60 -8.57 10.14
N ASP A 156 13.68 -9.20 9.74
CA ASP A 156 15.02 -8.96 10.24
C ASP A 156 15.83 -8.18 9.22
N GLU A 157 15.96 -6.90 9.45
CA GLU A 157 16.70 -5.98 8.57
C GLU A 157 18.21 -6.29 8.57
N THR A 158 18.73 -6.92 9.64
CA THR A 158 20.15 -7.23 9.76
C THR A 158 20.54 -8.42 8.90
N THR A 159 19.77 -9.49 8.98
CA THR A 159 20.00 -10.69 8.15
C THR A 159 19.44 -10.56 6.75
N GLY A 160 18.50 -9.63 6.52
CA GLY A 160 17.80 -9.49 5.27
C GLY A 160 16.84 -10.65 5.01
N GLU A 161 16.14 -11.12 6.06
CA GLU A 161 15.11 -12.16 5.96
C GLU A 161 13.78 -11.66 6.53
N ALA A 162 12.70 -11.92 5.80
CA ALA A 162 11.33 -11.73 6.30
C ALA A 162 10.64 -13.09 6.38
N HIS A 163 9.94 -13.34 7.49
CA HIS A 163 9.32 -14.64 7.74
C HIS A 163 7.93 -14.47 8.35
N ALA A 164 6.96 -15.09 7.73
CA ALA A 164 5.63 -15.31 8.27
C ALA A 164 5.28 -16.80 8.21
N LYS A 165 4.67 -17.33 9.28
CA LYS A 165 4.33 -18.76 9.37
C LYS A 165 3.09 -18.98 10.19
N MET A 166 2.14 -19.74 9.63
CA MET A 166 0.97 -20.23 10.36
C MET A 166 1.35 -21.36 11.30
N ASN A 167 0.93 -21.28 12.57
CA ASN A 167 1.25 -22.29 13.58
C ASN A 167 0.65 -23.67 13.29
N ASN A 168 -0.41 -23.72 12.47
CA ASN A 168 -1.03 -24.96 12.03
C ASN A 168 -0.35 -25.60 10.80
N GLY A 169 0.74 -25.01 10.30
CA GLY A 169 1.51 -25.48 9.15
C GLY A 169 0.87 -25.27 7.78
N LYS A 170 -0.28 -24.59 7.71
CA LYS A 170 -1.01 -24.37 6.44
C LYS A 170 -0.43 -23.28 5.54
N GLY A 171 0.47 -22.44 6.05
CA GLY A 171 1.06 -21.36 5.27
C GLY A 171 2.43 -20.95 5.82
N GLU A 172 3.36 -20.68 4.92
CA GLU A 172 4.67 -20.15 5.23
C GLU A 172 5.17 -19.27 4.08
N VAL A 173 5.68 -18.08 4.44
CA VAL A 173 6.37 -17.18 3.53
C VAL A 173 7.72 -16.83 4.14
N VAL A 174 8.79 -17.11 3.40
CA VAL A 174 10.15 -16.68 3.72
C VAL A 174 10.69 -15.90 2.53
N LEU A 175 11.02 -14.65 2.74
CA LEU A 175 11.66 -13.80 1.75
C LEU A 175 13.10 -13.53 2.14
N GLU A 176 13.97 -13.38 1.14
CA GLU A 176 15.33 -12.90 1.29
C GLU A 176 15.55 -11.62 0.47
N ARG A 177 16.38 -10.72 0.99
CA ARG A 177 16.75 -9.49 0.28
C ARG A 177 17.42 -9.82 -1.04
N VAL A 178 17.02 -9.16 -2.12
CA VAL A 178 17.70 -9.29 -3.42
C VAL A 178 19.07 -8.62 -3.34
N ALA A 179 20.11 -9.39 -3.64
CA ALA A 179 21.48 -8.88 -3.69
C ALA A 179 21.67 -7.97 -4.90
N GLY A 180 22.02 -6.70 -4.64
CA GLY A 180 22.47 -5.73 -5.63
C GLY A 180 24.01 -5.60 -5.62
N THR A 181 24.53 -4.55 -6.26
CA THR A 181 25.95 -4.19 -6.22
C THR A 181 26.44 -3.96 -4.79
N ASN A 182 25.60 -3.35 -3.96
CA ASN A 182 25.80 -3.26 -2.51
C ASN A 182 24.79 -4.17 -1.81
N PRO A 183 25.23 -5.31 -1.25
CA PRO A 183 24.32 -6.27 -0.63
C PRO A 183 23.63 -5.74 0.66
N GLN A 184 24.14 -4.65 1.24
CA GLN A 184 23.51 -4.01 2.40
C GLN A 184 22.42 -2.99 2.00
N GLN A 185 22.31 -2.67 0.72
CA GLN A 185 21.34 -1.72 0.20
C GLN A 185 20.18 -2.46 -0.47
N GLU A 186 18.97 -2.10 -0.11
CA GLU A 186 17.78 -2.66 -0.74
C GLU A 186 17.53 -2.10 -2.13
N ILE A 187 16.91 -2.92 -2.97
CA ILE A 187 16.34 -2.48 -4.24
C ILE A 187 14.91 -2.02 -3.94
N VAL A 188 14.65 -0.72 -4.08
CA VAL A 188 13.33 -0.14 -3.84
C VAL A 188 12.81 0.47 -5.13
N VAL A 189 11.57 0.14 -5.50
CA VAL A 189 10.86 0.77 -6.62
C VAL A 189 9.84 1.76 -6.03
N PRO A 190 10.16 3.05 -6.00
CA PRO A 190 9.28 4.06 -5.44
C PRO A 190 8.19 4.46 -6.43
N ASN A 191 7.13 5.12 -5.91
CA ASN A 191 6.08 5.75 -6.72
C ASN A 191 5.27 4.81 -7.62
N LEU A 192 5.20 3.53 -7.27
CA LEU A 192 4.22 2.62 -7.86
C LEU A 192 2.95 2.59 -7.00
N LYS A 193 1.82 2.51 -7.66
CA LYS A 193 0.52 2.38 -6.98
C LYS A 193 0.40 0.96 -6.39
N TYR A 194 -0.02 0.89 -5.11
CA TYR A 194 -0.43 -0.37 -4.49
C TYR A 194 -1.95 -0.36 -4.31
N TRP A 195 -2.64 -1.03 -5.20
CA TRP A 195 -4.11 -1.15 -5.25
C TRP A 195 -4.82 0.20 -5.03
N GLN A 196 -5.72 0.32 -4.03
CA GLN A 196 -6.41 1.56 -3.70
C GLN A 196 -5.74 2.37 -2.57
N ALA A 197 -4.55 1.95 -2.08
CA ALA A 197 -3.83 2.69 -1.06
C ALA A 197 -3.49 4.13 -1.53
N GLN A 198 -3.65 5.11 -0.64
CA GLN A 198 -3.33 6.51 -0.94
C GLN A 198 -1.83 6.76 -1.00
N SER A 199 -1.05 6.03 -0.19
CA SER A 199 0.40 6.12 -0.20
C SER A 199 1.07 4.82 0.22
N ASN A 200 2.33 4.69 -0.15
CA ASN A 200 3.20 3.60 0.30
C ASN A 200 4.66 4.08 0.36
N ASN A 201 5.51 3.31 1.03
CA ASN A 201 6.94 3.59 1.18
C ASN A 201 7.81 3.05 0.04
N GLY A 202 7.22 2.57 -1.06
CA GLY A 202 7.87 1.90 -2.18
C GLY A 202 7.94 0.38 -1.99
N PHE A 203 8.02 -0.32 -3.14
CA PHE A 203 8.16 -1.77 -3.15
C PHE A 203 9.62 -2.12 -2.86
N ARG A 204 9.88 -2.64 -1.68
CA ARG A 204 11.19 -3.16 -1.27
C ARG A 204 11.32 -4.57 -1.84
N MET A 205 12.08 -4.72 -2.92
CA MET A 205 12.15 -5.95 -3.72
C MET A 205 12.92 -7.05 -3.00
N TRP A 206 12.23 -8.12 -2.69
CA TRP A 206 12.76 -9.31 -2.04
C TRP A 206 12.43 -10.54 -2.89
N LYS A 207 13.12 -11.64 -2.64
CA LYS A 207 12.94 -12.88 -3.38
C LYS A 207 12.38 -13.96 -2.46
N THR A 208 11.45 -14.72 -2.97
CA THR A 208 10.84 -15.83 -2.25
C THR A 208 11.80 -17.00 -2.09
N LYS A 209 12.14 -17.35 -0.84
CA LYS A 209 12.83 -18.61 -0.48
C LYS A 209 11.81 -19.73 -0.32
N VAL A 210 10.69 -19.43 0.34
CA VAL A 210 9.56 -20.31 0.57
C VAL A 210 8.29 -19.51 0.45
N GLU A 211 7.35 -20.02 -0.31
CA GLU A 211 5.98 -19.60 -0.29
C GLU A 211 5.10 -20.85 -0.40
N ASN A 212 4.27 -21.10 0.59
CA ASN A 212 3.27 -22.16 0.48
C ASN A 212 1.96 -21.76 1.17
N TYR A 213 0.91 -22.42 0.73
CA TYR A 213 -0.41 -22.37 1.36
C TYR A 213 -1.17 -23.65 1.09
N SER A 214 -1.88 -24.17 2.12
CA SER A 214 -2.79 -25.30 2.01
C SER A 214 -4.01 -25.07 2.91
N GLY A 215 -5.15 -24.73 2.31
CA GLY A 215 -6.37 -24.45 3.06
C GLY A 215 -7.57 -24.20 2.14
N GLN A 216 -8.78 -24.43 2.65
CA GLN A 216 -10.04 -24.15 1.95
C GLN A 216 -10.12 -24.78 0.54
N GLY A 217 -9.46 -25.94 0.32
CA GLY A 217 -9.41 -26.63 -0.97
C GLY A 217 -8.42 -26.05 -1.98
N HIS A 218 -7.54 -25.15 -1.56
CA HIS A 218 -6.47 -24.58 -2.37
C HIS A 218 -5.11 -24.95 -1.82
N GLU A 219 -4.16 -25.23 -2.72
CA GLU A 219 -2.78 -25.58 -2.36
C GLU A 219 -1.82 -25.07 -3.42
N PHE A 220 -0.69 -24.49 -2.98
CA PHE A 220 0.41 -24.11 -3.84
C PHE A 220 1.72 -23.99 -3.07
N GLU A 221 2.84 -24.15 -3.79
CA GLU A 221 4.20 -23.91 -3.29
C GLU A 221 5.04 -23.26 -4.39
N TYR A 222 5.81 -22.23 -4.03
CA TYR A 222 6.74 -21.54 -4.92
C TYR A 222 8.07 -21.26 -4.22
N ARG A 223 9.13 -21.15 -5.04
CA ARG A 223 10.48 -20.81 -4.61
C ARG A 223 11.17 -20.00 -5.71
N GLY A 224 12.00 -19.04 -5.33
CA GLY A 224 12.74 -18.23 -6.28
C GLY A 224 11.90 -17.21 -7.06
N THR A 225 10.65 -17.05 -6.68
CA THR A 225 9.66 -16.17 -7.30
C THR A 225 9.69 -14.76 -6.71
N ASN A 226 8.80 -13.90 -7.18
CA ASN A 226 8.70 -12.52 -6.76
C ASN A 226 8.19 -12.40 -5.32
N GLY A 227 8.76 -11.48 -4.59
CA GLY A 227 8.31 -11.07 -3.28
C GLY A 227 8.72 -9.63 -2.99
N PHE A 228 8.07 -9.00 -2.04
CA PHE A 228 8.43 -7.67 -1.60
C PHE A 228 7.90 -7.37 -0.19
N LEU A 229 8.49 -6.37 0.42
CA LEU A 229 7.95 -5.72 1.61
C LEU A 229 7.40 -4.35 1.21
N ILE A 230 6.29 -3.96 1.81
CA ILE A 230 5.69 -2.65 1.60
C ILE A 230 4.94 -2.21 2.85
N THR A 231 4.99 -0.93 3.16
CA THR A 231 4.10 -0.31 4.15
C THR A 231 3.18 0.65 3.43
N ILE A 232 1.89 0.51 3.62
CA ILE A 232 0.86 1.32 2.97
C ILE A 232 0.10 2.16 3.98
N THR A 233 -0.48 3.26 3.50
CA THR A 233 -1.52 3.99 4.23
C THR A 233 -2.80 3.99 3.39
N PHE A 234 -3.88 3.59 4.02
CA PHE A 234 -5.21 3.54 3.41
C PHE A 234 -6.26 4.09 4.37
N SER A 235 -7.12 4.99 3.89
CA SER A 235 -8.19 5.60 4.67
C SER A 235 -9.43 5.80 3.81
N GLY A 236 -10.58 5.84 4.44
CA GLY A 236 -11.85 5.99 3.74
C GLY A 236 -13.04 6.03 4.69
N ASN A 237 -14.22 5.92 4.11
CA ASN A 237 -15.46 5.80 4.86
C ASN A 237 -15.86 4.33 4.98
N ALA A 238 -16.44 3.97 6.11
CA ALA A 238 -16.98 2.64 6.34
C ALA A 238 -18.09 2.33 5.32
N THR A 239 -18.11 1.10 4.83
CA THR A 239 -19.23 0.65 4.00
C THR A 239 -20.51 0.62 4.85
N PRO A 240 -21.65 1.18 4.38
CA PRO A 240 -22.90 1.07 5.11
C PRO A 240 -23.27 -0.40 5.32
N HIS A 241 -23.46 -0.80 6.56
CA HIS A 241 -23.94 -2.14 6.86
C HIS A 241 -25.47 -2.16 6.70
N PRO A 242 -26.07 -3.24 6.13
CA PRO A 242 -27.52 -3.31 5.94
C PRO A 242 -28.38 -3.18 7.21
N ALA A 243 -27.77 -3.05 8.38
CA ALA A 243 -28.41 -2.87 9.69
C ALA A 243 -28.25 -1.46 10.27
N ASP A 244 -27.60 -0.53 9.57
CA ASP A 244 -27.53 0.89 9.91
C ASP A 244 -28.60 1.66 9.11
#